data_40901706d15f8235ae3adc9a4e531a51
#
_entry.id   40901706d15f8235ae3adc9a4e531a51
#
_cell.length_a   1.000
_cell.length_b   1.000
_cell.length_c   1.000
_cell.angle_alpha   90.00
_cell.angle_beta   90.00
_cell.angle_gamma   90.00
#
_symmetry.space_group_name_H-M   'P 1'
#
loop_
_entity.id
_entity.type
_entity.pdbx_description
1 polymer ?
#
loop_
_entity_poly.entity_id
_entity_poly.type
_entity_poly.pdbx_seq_one_letter_code
_entity_poly.pdbx_strand_id
1 'polypeptide(L)'
;IENIRRIGEVAKLMTDAGLIVLTAFISPFRADRKLVRDMIDSGEFIEIHVDTPLEVAEARDVKGLYKKAREGKLKNFTGIDSPYEAPEDPEIRVNTVEMSPEEAADYIIGKILPLK
;
A
#
# COMPACT_ATOMS: atom_id res chain seq x y z
N ILE A 1 0.86 -6.12 12.54
CA ILE A 1 -0.29 -7.06 12.43
C ILE A 1 -1.54 -6.42 13.02
N GLU A 2 -1.53 -6.12 14.30
CA GLU A 2 -2.70 -5.55 14.99
C GLU A 2 -3.11 -4.19 14.44
N ASN A 3 -2.15 -3.36 14.05
CA ASN A 3 -2.40 -2.05 13.49
C ASN A 3 -3.17 -2.15 12.16
N ILE A 4 -2.77 -3.06 11.28
CA ILE A 4 -3.43 -3.29 9.99
C ILE A 4 -4.85 -3.79 10.20
N ARG A 5 -5.06 -4.68 11.16
CA ARG A 5 -6.39 -5.18 11.50
C ARG A 5 -7.31 -4.04 11.95
N ARG A 6 -6.82 -3.17 12.82
CA ARG A 6 -7.60 -2.01 13.33
C ARG A 6 -7.97 -1.05 12.20
N ILE A 7 -7.03 -0.76 11.32
CA ILE A 7 -7.27 0.10 10.16
C ILE A 7 -8.35 -0.53 9.27
N GLY A 8 -8.27 -1.84 9.05
CA GLY A 8 -9.26 -2.57 8.27
C GLY A 8 -10.66 -2.48 8.85
N GLU A 9 -10.78 -2.62 10.17
CA GLU A 9 -12.07 -2.51 10.86
C GLU A 9 -12.68 -1.11 10.71
N VAL A 10 -11.88 -0.05 10.88
CA VAL A 10 -12.34 1.32 10.70
C VAL A 10 -12.74 1.58 9.24
N ALA A 11 -11.93 1.13 8.30
CA ALA A 11 -12.21 1.28 6.87
C ALA A 11 -13.52 0.59 6.50
N LYS A 12 -13.77 -0.60 7.04
CA LYS A 12 -15.03 -1.32 6.81
C LYS A 12 -16.25 -0.53 7.29
N LEU A 13 -16.17 0.02 8.48
CA LEU A 13 -17.28 0.84 9.02
C LEU A 13 -17.57 2.04 8.12
N MET A 14 -16.55 2.72 7.65
CA MET A 14 -16.71 3.90 6.78
C MET A 14 -17.23 3.51 5.40
N THR A 15 -16.76 2.40 4.85
CA THR A 15 -17.25 1.87 3.57
C THR A 15 -18.73 1.48 3.68
N ASP A 16 -19.10 0.83 4.77
CA ASP A 16 -20.49 0.46 5.03
C ASP A 16 -21.40 1.70 5.16
N ALA A 17 -20.84 2.83 5.59
CA ALA A 17 -21.54 4.11 5.65
C ALA A 17 -21.64 4.83 4.30
N GLY A 18 -21.11 4.25 3.23
CA GLY A 18 -21.19 4.81 1.87
C GLY A 18 -20.02 5.69 1.47
N LEU A 19 -18.92 5.67 2.22
CA LEU A 19 -17.75 6.49 1.90
C LEU A 19 -16.74 5.72 1.03
N ILE A 20 -16.02 6.47 0.21
CA ILE A 20 -14.82 5.97 -0.47
C ILE A 20 -13.67 6.17 0.50
N VAL A 21 -12.99 5.08 0.86
CA VAL A 21 -11.92 5.11 1.85
C VAL A 21 -10.59 4.84 1.16
N LEU A 22 -9.62 5.72 1.37
CA LEU A 22 -8.25 5.54 0.90
C LEU A 22 -7.34 5.33 2.10
N THR A 23 -6.51 4.27 2.04
CA THR A 23 -5.50 4.01 3.05
C THR A 23 -4.14 3.88 2.38
N ALA A 24 -3.11 4.38 3.05
CA ALA A 24 -1.75 4.33 2.55
C ALA A 24 -0.84 3.83 3.68
N PHE A 25 -0.57 2.53 3.66
CA PHE A 25 0.28 1.88 4.65
C PHE A 25 1.24 0.92 3.97
N ILE A 26 2.37 0.66 4.59
CA ILE A 26 3.37 -0.27 4.04
C ILE A 26 2.77 -1.67 3.93
N SER A 27 2.07 -2.14 4.97
CA SER A 27 1.42 -3.45 5.05
C SER A 27 2.23 -4.56 4.34
N PRO A 28 3.39 -4.93 4.92
CA PRO A 28 4.38 -5.73 4.21
C PRO A 28 4.02 -7.21 4.06
N PHE A 29 3.04 -7.71 4.78
CA PHE A 29 2.71 -9.14 4.80
C PHE A 29 1.41 -9.43 4.06
N ARG A 30 1.45 -10.44 3.18
CA ARG A 30 0.28 -10.89 2.42
C ARG A 30 -0.87 -11.30 3.33
N ALA A 31 -0.56 -11.99 4.43
CA ALA A 31 -1.58 -12.46 5.37
C ALA A 31 -2.38 -11.30 5.97
N ASP A 32 -1.72 -10.22 6.32
CA ASP A 32 -2.38 -9.05 6.91
C ASP A 32 -3.25 -8.33 5.89
N ARG A 33 -2.78 -8.21 4.66
CA ARG A 33 -3.56 -7.61 3.57
C ARG A 33 -4.78 -8.47 3.25
N LYS A 34 -4.60 -9.79 3.23
CA LYS A 34 -5.71 -10.72 3.01
C LYS A 34 -6.76 -10.64 4.11
N LEU A 35 -6.33 -10.48 5.35
CA LEU A 35 -7.24 -10.29 6.48
C LEU A 35 -8.21 -9.13 6.23
N VAL A 36 -7.69 -8.00 5.80
CA VAL A 36 -8.49 -6.80 5.50
C VAL A 36 -9.38 -7.03 4.27
N ARG A 37 -8.85 -7.66 3.22
CA ARG A 37 -9.62 -7.99 2.02
C ARG A 37 -10.84 -8.83 2.39
N ASP A 38 -10.66 -9.81 3.26
CA ASP A 38 -11.73 -10.71 3.67
C ASP A 38 -12.80 -10.05 4.54
N MET A 39 -12.49 -8.92 5.18
CA MET A 39 -13.47 -8.13 5.95
C MET A 39 -14.43 -7.34 5.08
N ILE A 40 -14.07 -7.04 3.85
CA ILE A 40 -14.77 -6.11 2.97
C ILE A 40 -15.45 -6.90 1.87
N ASP A 41 -16.65 -6.47 1.47
CA ASP A 41 -17.45 -7.18 0.49
C ASP A 41 -16.72 -7.28 -0.86
N SER A 42 -16.97 -8.37 -1.57
CA SER A 42 -16.38 -8.61 -2.88
C SER A 42 -16.67 -7.45 -3.83
N GLY A 43 -15.64 -6.97 -4.50
CA GLY A 43 -15.75 -5.86 -5.44
C GLY A 43 -15.61 -4.47 -4.80
N GLU A 44 -15.59 -4.38 -3.48
CA GLU A 44 -15.42 -3.11 -2.77
C GLU A 44 -13.98 -2.89 -2.28
N PHE A 45 -13.14 -3.91 -2.32
CA PHE A 45 -11.74 -3.82 -1.91
C PHE A 45 -10.86 -3.75 -3.15
N ILE A 46 -10.04 -2.71 -3.23
CA ILE A 46 -9.09 -2.53 -4.33
C ILE A 46 -7.69 -2.42 -3.74
N GLU A 47 -6.88 -3.43 -3.99
CA GLU A 47 -5.48 -3.43 -3.60
C GLU A 47 -4.66 -2.77 -4.70
N ILE A 48 -3.88 -1.75 -4.32
CA ILE A 48 -3.03 -1.02 -5.24
C ILE A 48 -1.57 -1.26 -4.85
N HIS A 49 -0.84 -1.92 -5.73
CA HIS A 49 0.58 -2.13 -5.54
C HIS A 49 1.36 -0.95 -6.12
N VAL A 50 1.89 -0.12 -5.25
CA VAL A 50 2.79 0.97 -5.64
C VAL A 50 4.18 0.35 -5.76
N ASP A 51 4.50 -0.09 -6.98
CA ASP A 51 5.70 -0.89 -7.25
C ASP A 51 6.90 0.00 -7.56
N THR A 52 7.86 -0.04 -6.64
CA THR A 52 9.11 0.72 -6.75
C THR A 52 10.25 -0.22 -6.36
N PRO A 53 11.28 -0.39 -7.22
CA PRO A 53 12.47 -1.14 -6.80
C PRO A 53 13.10 -0.50 -5.55
N LEU A 54 13.62 -1.34 -4.66
CA LEU A 54 14.21 -0.86 -3.40
C LEU A 54 15.29 0.18 -3.64
N GLU A 55 16.13 -0.02 -4.64
CA GLU A 55 17.22 0.89 -4.99
C GLU A 55 16.70 2.27 -5.37
N VAL A 56 15.59 2.33 -6.07
CA VAL A 56 14.96 3.59 -6.48
C VAL A 56 14.33 4.29 -5.28
N ALA A 57 13.59 3.55 -4.45
CA ALA A 57 12.99 4.09 -3.23
C ALA A 57 14.06 4.62 -2.29
N GLU A 58 15.15 3.88 -2.12
CA GLU A 58 16.29 4.26 -1.28
C GLU A 58 16.98 5.51 -1.82
N ALA A 59 17.15 5.62 -3.13
CA ALA A 59 17.75 6.79 -3.76
C ALA A 59 16.88 8.06 -3.60
N ARG A 60 15.56 7.90 -3.62
CA ARG A 60 14.63 9.01 -3.40
C ARG A 60 14.61 9.49 -1.96
N ASP A 61 14.58 8.57 -1.01
CA ASP A 61 14.68 8.74 0.46
C ASP A 61 14.20 10.09 1.00
N VAL A 62 12.98 10.48 0.63
CA VAL A 62 12.43 11.81 0.87
C VAL A 62 12.53 12.24 2.34
N LYS A 63 12.35 11.30 3.27
CA LYS A 63 12.38 11.58 4.71
C LYS A 63 13.71 11.22 5.38
N GLY A 64 14.68 10.72 4.62
CA GLY A 64 15.95 10.25 5.15
C GLY A 64 15.86 8.98 6.00
N LEU A 65 14.75 8.24 5.90
CA LEU A 65 14.53 7.04 6.72
C LEU A 65 15.40 5.86 6.28
N TYR A 66 15.62 5.70 4.98
CA TYR A 66 16.52 4.65 4.46
C TYR A 66 17.95 4.86 4.93
N LYS A 67 18.40 6.10 4.90
CA LYS A 67 19.72 6.46 5.42
C LYS A 67 19.86 6.08 6.88
N LYS A 68 18.86 6.43 7.71
CA LYS A 68 18.84 6.09 9.13
C LYS A 68 18.82 4.57 9.35
N ALA A 69 18.08 3.84 8.53
CA ALA A 69 18.02 2.38 8.62
C ALA A 69 19.37 1.74 8.28
N ARG A 70 20.05 2.23 7.25
CA ARG A 70 21.39 1.76 6.86
C ARG A 70 22.42 2.05 7.94
N GLU A 71 22.28 3.15 8.66
CA GLU A 71 23.14 3.53 9.78
C GLU A 71 22.80 2.75 11.07
N GLY A 72 21.81 1.88 11.05
CA GLY A 72 21.39 1.09 12.21
C GLY A 72 20.58 1.87 13.25
N LYS A 73 20.12 3.09 12.91
CA LYS A 73 19.33 3.93 13.80
C LYS A 73 17.86 3.55 13.85
N LEU A 74 17.37 2.82 12.85
CA LEU A 74 16.01 2.30 12.79
C LEU A 74 16.07 0.79 12.67
N LYS A 75 15.27 0.09 13.48
CA LYS A 75 15.17 -1.37 13.46
C LYS A 75 13.88 -1.79 12.78
N ASN A 76 13.89 -3.01 12.21
CA ASN A 76 12.73 -3.60 11.53
C ASN A 76 12.18 -2.71 10.42
N PHE A 77 13.08 -2.10 9.67
CA PHE A 77 12.72 -1.24 8.55
C PHE A 77 12.47 -2.11 7.31
N THR A 78 11.24 -2.03 6.77
CA THR A 78 10.84 -2.83 5.61
C THR A 78 11.76 -2.60 4.43
N GLY A 79 12.27 -3.67 3.84
CA GLY A 79 13.17 -3.63 2.70
C GLY A 79 14.66 -3.61 3.08
N ILE A 80 15.00 -3.22 4.31
CA ILE A 80 16.39 -3.18 4.79
C ILE A 80 16.66 -4.36 5.73
N ASP A 81 16.01 -4.39 6.88
CA ASP A 81 16.16 -5.47 7.87
C ASP A 81 14.84 -6.16 8.22
N SER A 82 13.79 -5.88 7.47
CA SER A 82 12.49 -6.52 7.61
C SER A 82 11.94 -6.85 6.22
N PRO A 83 11.30 -8.02 6.03
CA PRO A 83 10.86 -8.45 4.71
C PRO A 83 9.64 -7.66 4.22
N TYR A 84 9.50 -7.60 2.90
CA TYR A 84 8.31 -7.13 2.22
C TYR A 84 7.83 -8.22 1.27
N GLU A 85 6.58 -8.64 1.42
CA GLU A 85 5.95 -9.62 0.55
C GLU A 85 5.09 -8.90 -0.49
N ALA A 86 5.56 -8.84 -1.73
CA ALA A 86 4.83 -8.20 -2.81
C ALA A 86 3.48 -8.88 -3.03
N PRO A 87 2.41 -8.10 -3.35
CA PRO A 87 1.11 -8.68 -3.70
C PRO A 87 1.23 -9.61 -4.92
N GLU A 88 0.51 -10.73 -4.87
CA GLU A 88 0.51 -11.69 -5.98
C GLU A 88 -0.48 -11.29 -7.08
N ASP A 89 -1.62 -10.74 -6.70
CA ASP A 89 -2.69 -10.39 -7.63
C ASP A 89 -3.44 -9.13 -7.17
N PRO A 90 -2.79 -7.97 -7.19
CA PRO A 90 -3.45 -6.71 -6.85
C PRO A 90 -4.39 -6.29 -7.97
N GLU A 91 -5.49 -5.59 -7.64
CA GLU A 91 -6.39 -5.04 -8.65
C GLU A 91 -5.69 -4.01 -9.54
N ILE A 92 -4.78 -3.24 -8.97
CA ILE A 92 -4.03 -2.22 -9.70
C ILE A 92 -2.55 -2.30 -9.32
N ARG A 93 -1.68 -2.18 -10.31
CA ARG A 93 -0.24 -2.04 -10.09
C ARG A 93 0.24 -0.79 -10.81
N VAL A 94 0.95 0.08 -10.10
CA VAL A 94 1.59 1.26 -10.71
C VAL A 94 3.10 1.15 -10.58
N ASN A 95 3.79 1.36 -11.69
CA ASN A 95 5.25 1.35 -11.74
C ASN A 95 5.75 2.79 -11.60
N THR A 96 6.31 3.12 -10.43
CA THR A 96 6.72 4.49 -10.12
C THR A 96 8.02 4.91 -10.80
N VAL A 97 8.72 4.01 -11.48
CA VAL A 97 9.86 4.34 -12.34
C VAL A 97 9.36 4.93 -13.66
N GLU A 98 8.25 4.38 -14.19
CA GLU A 98 7.69 4.77 -15.47
C GLU A 98 6.64 5.88 -15.37
N MET A 99 6.03 6.05 -14.21
CA MET A 99 4.95 7.01 -13.96
C MET A 99 5.34 8.03 -12.90
N SER A 100 5.03 9.32 -13.16
CA SER A 100 5.06 10.35 -12.12
C SER A 100 3.92 10.12 -11.12
N PRO A 101 3.94 10.77 -9.94
CA PRO A 101 2.82 10.68 -9.00
C PRO A 101 1.49 11.09 -9.64
N GLU A 102 1.48 12.12 -10.45
CA GLU A 102 0.29 12.63 -11.15
C GLU A 102 -0.23 11.61 -12.17
N GLU A 103 0.67 11.04 -12.97
CA GLU A 103 0.32 9.99 -13.95
C GLU A 103 -0.24 8.75 -13.25
N ALA A 104 0.38 8.35 -12.14
CA ALA A 104 -0.08 7.20 -11.35
C ALA A 104 -1.48 7.46 -10.76
N ALA A 105 -1.73 8.67 -10.24
CA ALA A 105 -3.04 9.04 -9.71
C ALA A 105 -4.10 9.01 -10.81
N ASP A 106 -3.83 9.56 -11.98
CA ASP A 106 -4.76 9.54 -13.12
C ASP A 106 -5.05 8.11 -13.56
N TYR A 107 -4.03 7.26 -13.62
CA TYR A 107 -4.19 5.84 -13.97
C TYR A 107 -5.11 5.13 -12.97
N ILE A 108 -4.90 5.34 -11.67
CA ILE A 108 -5.72 4.74 -10.62
C ILE A 108 -7.17 5.22 -10.73
N ILE A 109 -7.38 6.52 -10.88
CA ILE A 109 -8.72 7.11 -11.02
C ILE A 109 -9.44 6.50 -12.22
N GLY A 110 -8.76 6.38 -13.35
CA GLY A 110 -9.32 5.79 -14.56
C GLY A 110 -9.72 4.32 -14.40
N LYS A 111 -9.07 3.59 -13.48
CA LYS A 111 -9.41 2.20 -13.19
C LYS A 111 -10.57 2.06 -12.19
N ILE A 112 -10.72 3.01 -11.28
CA ILE A 112 -11.73 2.96 -10.24
C ILE A 112 -13.05 3.57 -10.68
N LEU A 113 -13.00 4.67 -11.42
CA LEU A 113 -14.18 5.41 -11.86
C LEU A 113 -14.56 5.04 -13.30
N PRO A 114 -15.90 5.04 -13.64
CA PRO A 114 -17.00 5.26 -12.71
C PRO A 114 -17.17 4.07 -11.76
N LEU A 115 -17.59 4.37 -10.55
CA LEU A 115 -17.92 3.35 -9.56
C LEU A 115 -19.11 2.52 -10.05
N LYS A 116 -19.02 1.21 -9.86
CA LYS A 116 -20.07 0.28 -10.24
C LYS A 116 -20.92 -0.12 -9.05
#